data_fe285bc39f9072e519400bd31516bbe9
#
_entry.id   fe285bc39f9072e519400bd31516bbe9
#
_cell.length_a   1.000
_cell.length_b   1.000
_cell.length_c   1.000
_cell.angle_alpha   90.00
_cell.angle_beta   90.00
_cell.angle_gamma   90.00
#
_symmetry.space_group_name_H-M   'P 1'
#
loop_
_entity.id
_entity.type
_entity.pdbx_description
1 polymer ?
#
loop_
_entity_poly.entity_id
_entity_poly.type
_entity_poly.pdbx_seq_one_letter_code
_entity_poly.pdbx_strand_id
1 'polypeptide(L)' 'MDLLECRKELDGIDRQIVELFEKRMEICGHVAESKLASGKAVYDGERERQKLEAVGAMAHGDFNRTAVEELF' A
#
# COMPACT_ATOMS: atom_id res chain seq x y z
N MET A 1 12.23 -9.46 24.38
CA MET A 1 10.78 -9.48 24.07
C MET A 1 10.32 -10.92 23.98
N ASP A 2 9.34 -11.32 24.77
CA ASP A 2 8.82 -12.68 24.73
C ASP A 2 7.78 -12.87 23.61
N LEU A 3 7.35 -14.10 23.39
CA LEU A 3 6.43 -14.43 22.30
C LEU A 3 5.07 -13.74 22.48
N LEU A 4 4.57 -13.63 23.70
CA LEU A 4 3.30 -12.97 23.97
C LEU A 4 3.36 -11.47 23.64
N GLU A 5 4.45 -10.82 24.01
CA GLU A 5 4.67 -9.41 23.70
C GLU A 5 4.80 -9.19 22.18
N CYS A 6 5.53 -10.07 21.51
CA CYS A 6 5.64 -10.02 20.05
C CYS A 6 4.26 -10.13 19.38
N ARG A 7 3.43 -11.05 19.84
CA ARG A 7 2.09 -11.23 19.27
C ARG A 7 1.19 -10.04 19.50
N LYS A 8 1.27 -9.42 20.67
CA LYS A 8 0.50 -8.20 20.97
C LYS A 8 0.91 -7.04 20.07
N GLU A 9 2.21 -6.89 19.87
CA GLU A 9 2.70 -5.84 18.95
C GLU A 9 2.30 -6.11 17.51
N LEU A 10 2.40 -7.35 17.07
CA LEU A 10 1.95 -7.72 15.72
C LEU A 10 0.46 -7.46 15.53
N ASP A 11 -0.37 -7.79 16.53
CA ASP A 11 -1.80 -7.53 16.47
C ASP A 11 -2.09 -6.03 16.29
N GLY A 12 -1.34 -5.17 16.98
CA GLY A 12 -1.46 -3.73 16.85
C GLY A 12 -1.05 -3.24 15.47
N ILE A 13 0.05 -3.77 14.94
CA ILE A 13 0.53 -3.45 13.61
C ILE A 13 -0.47 -3.93 12.55
N ASP A 14 -0.98 -5.14 12.70
CA ASP A 14 -1.95 -5.70 11.76
C ASP A 14 -3.21 -4.85 11.69
N ARG A 15 -3.67 -4.34 12.83
CA ARG A 15 -4.81 -3.41 12.86
C ARG A 15 -4.50 -2.15 12.08
N GLN A 16 -3.32 -1.59 12.23
CA GLN A 16 -2.90 -0.41 11.48
C GLN A 16 -2.83 -0.69 9.98
N ILE A 17 -2.36 -1.86 9.60
CA ILE A 17 -2.31 -2.26 8.19
C ILE A 17 -3.73 -2.31 7.60
N VAL A 18 -4.68 -2.91 8.32
CA VAL A 18 -6.07 -2.99 7.88
C VAL A 18 -6.68 -1.61 7.73
N GLU A 19 -6.49 -0.74 8.72
CA GLU A 19 -7.01 0.63 8.69
C GLU A 19 -6.44 1.43 7.51
N LEU A 20 -5.13 1.31 7.29
CA LEU A 20 -4.47 2.00 6.18
C LEU A 20 -4.89 1.43 4.83
N PHE A 21 -5.07 0.12 4.74
CA PHE A 21 -5.57 -0.52 3.53
C PHE A 21 -6.97 -0.03 3.17
N GLU A 22 -7.89 0.01 4.15
CA GLU A 22 -9.25 0.49 3.92
C GLU A 22 -9.27 1.95 3.48
N LYS A 23 -8.44 2.78 4.13
CA LYS A 23 -8.29 4.18 3.76
C LYS A 23 -7.75 4.34 2.33
N ARG A 24 -6.78 3.52 1.98
CA ARG A 24 -6.22 3.50 0.63
C ARG A 24 -7.27 3.12 -0.41
N MET A 25 -8.09 2.12 -0.11
CA MET A 25 -9.18 1.71 -1.01
C MET A 25 -10.21 2.81 -1.20
N GLU A 26 -10.53 3.54 -0.14
CA GLU A 26 -11.43 4.68 -0.22
C GLU A 26 -10.89 5.76 -1.16
N ILE A 27 -9.62 6.11 -1.00
CA ILE A 27 -8.97 7.11 -1.86
C ILE A 27 -8.88 6.62 -3.32
N CYS A 28 -8.61 5.33 -3.53
CA CYS A 28 -8.63 4.75 -4.88
C CYS A 28 -10.00 4.89 -5.54
N GLY A 29 -11.08 4.76 -4.76
CA GLY A 29 -12.44 5.01 -5.26
C GLY A 29 -12.62 6.44 -5.74
N HIS A 30 -12.12 7.41 -4.98
CA HIS A 30 -12.16 8.83 -5.38
C HIS A 30 -11.33 9.09 -6.64
N VAL A 31 -10.17 8.46 -6.77
CA VAL A 31 -9.35 8.58 -7.99
C VAL A 31 -10.10 8.04 -9.20
N ALA A 32 -10.74 6.88 -9.07
CA ALA A 32 -11.51 6.28 -10.15
C ALA A 32 -12.68 7.20 -10.58
N GLU A 33 -13.42 7.76 -9.63
CA GLU A 33 -14.49 8.72 -9.91
C GLU A 33 -13.98 9.95 -10.64
N SER A 34 -12.86 10.50 -10.19
CA SER A 34 -12.25 11.68 -10.80
C SER A 34 -11.81 11.41 -12.24
N LYS A 35 -11.18 10.27 -12.50
CA LYS A 35 -10.73 9.89 -13.83
C LYS A 35 -11.90 9.63 -14.77
N LEU A 36 -12.95 8.98 -14.31
CA LEU A 36 -14.16 8.76 -15.11
C LEU A 36 -14.84 10.07 -15.46
N ALA A 37 -14.96 10.99 -14.50
CA ALA A 37 -15.55 12.30 -14.72
C ALA A 37 -14.76 13.14 -15.73
N SER A 38 -13.45 13.01 -15.77
CA SER A 38 -12.57 13.76 -16.69
C SER A 38 -12.36 13.06 -18.03
N GLY A 39 -12.91 11.85 -18.22
CA GLY A 39 -12.71 11.05 -19.42
C GLY A 39 -11.34 10.41 -19.54
N LYS A 40 -10.55 10.42 -18.48
CA LYS A 40 -9.23 9.79 -18.47
C LYS A 40 -9.34 8.31 -18.12
N ALA A 41 -8.34 7.53 -18.57
CA ALA A 41 -8.26 6.12 -18.21
C ALA A 41 -8.03 5.96 -16.71
N VAL A 42 -8.73 5.00 -16.08
CA VAL A 42 -8.56 4.69 -14.66
C VAL A 42 -7.17 4.09 -14.40
N TYR A 43 -6.72 3.19 -15.27
CA TYR A 43 -5.39 2.58 -15.17
C TYR A 43 -4.37 3.46 -15.88
N ASP A 44 -3.28 3.76 -15.19
CA ASP A 44 -2.14 4.50 -15.70
C ASP A 44 -0.87 3.70 -15.40
N GLY A 45 -0.35 3.01 -16.41
CA GLY A 45 0.80 2.11 -16.26
C GLY A 45 2.07 2.84 -15.81
N GLU A 46 2.29 4.05 -16.29
CA GLU A 46 3.45 4.85 -15.87
C GLU A 46 3.34 5.25 -14.40
N ARG A 47 2.17 5.66 -13.94
CA ARG A 47 1.92 5.99 -12.55
C ARG A 47 2.13 4.78 -11.64
N GLU A 48 1.63 3.61 -12.06
CA GLU A 48 1.82 2.36 -11.32
C GLU A 48 3.30 2.00 -11.20
N ARG A 49 4.06 2.13 -12.29
CA ARG A 49 5.50 1.86 -12.27
C ARG A 49 6.24 2.80 -11.31
N GLN A 50 5.94 4.11 -11.39
CA GLN A 50 6.54 5.10 -10.50
C GLN A 50 6.20 4.80 -9.04
N LYS A 51 4.97 4.37 -8.77
CA LYS A 51 4.51 4.05 -7.42
C LYS A 51 5.27 2.85 -6.85
N LEU A 52 5.43 1.80 -7.63
CA LEU A 52 6.17 0.61 -7.20
C LEU A 52 7.63 0.95 -6.90
N GLU A 53 8.28 1.76 -7.74
CA GLU A 53 9.64 2.21 -7.47
C GLU A 53 9.72 3.02 -6.18
N ALA A 54 8.79 3.93 -5.97
CA ALA A 54 8.78 4.79 -4.79
C ALA A 54 8.58 4.00 -3.50
N VAL A 55 7.61 3.09 -3.46
CA VAL A 55 7.35 2.29 -2.24
C VAL A 55 8.47 1.28 -2.00
N GLY A 56 9.03 0.69 -3.05
CA GLY A 56 10.18 -0.20 -2.94
C GLY A 56 11.39 0.50 -2.35
N ALA A 57 11.62 1.75 -2.72
CA ALA A 57 12.72 2.56 -2.19
C ALA A 57 12.57 2.91 -0.71
N MET A 58 11.35 2.90 -0.17
CA MET A 58 11.09 3.14 1.25
C MET A 58 11.44 1.95 2.13
N ALA A 59 11.47 0.76 1.56
CA ALA A 59 11.74 -0.47 2.32
C ALA A 59 13.23 -0.65 2.56
N HIS A 60 13.57 -1.30 3.68
CA HIS A 60 14.94 -1.63 4.02
C HIS A 60 15.23 -3.09 3.71
N GLY A 61 16.27 -3.32 2.91
CA GLY A 61 16.70 -4.66 2.51
C GLY A 61 15.95 -5.20 1.30
N ASP A 62 16.60 -6.11 0.56
CA ASP A 62 16.06 -6.63 -0.71
C ASP A 62 14.79 -7.45 -0.51
N PHE A 63 14.71 -8.24 0.55
CA PHE A 63 13.53 -9.03 0.85
C PHE A 63 12.31 -8.14 1.07
N ASN A 64 12.45 -7.12 1.93
CA ASN A 64 11.34 -6.22 2.23
C ASN A 64 10.95 -5.38 1.01
N ARG A 65 11.91 -4.97 0.21
CA ARG A 65 11.65 -4.22 -1.01
C ARG A 65 10.76 -5.00 -1.96
N THR A 66 11.12 -6.26 -2.24
CA THR A 66 10.33 -7.13 -3.12
C THR A 66 8.92 -7.36 -2.55
N ALA A 67 8.84 -7.65 -1.26
CA ALA A 67 7.55 -7.88 -0.59
C ALA A 67 6.64 -6.66 -0.63
N VAL A 68 7.20 -5.46 -0.41
CA VAL A 68 6.44 -4.20 -0.47
C VAL A 68 5.95 -3.94 -1.89
N GLU A 69 6.78 -4.16 -2.90
CA GLU A 69 6.38 -4.01 -4.30
C GLU A 69 5.23 -4.94 -4.67
N GLU A 70 5.24 -6.18 -4.17
CA GLU A 70 4.16 -7.13 -4.38
C GLU A 70 2.86 -6.72 -3.65
N LEU A 71 2.98 -6.10 -2.48
CA LEU A 71 1.83 -5.62 -1.74
C LEU A 71 1.09 -4.50 -2.49
N PHE A 72 1.82 -3.64 -3.13
CA PHE A 72 1.27 -2.53 -3.92
C PHE A 72 1.09 -2.93 -5.37
#